data_8b476e6e56f1b00a7964f37734a2bc60
#
_entry.id   8b476e6e56f1b00a7964f37734a2bc60
#
_cell.length_a   1.000
_cell.length_b   1.000
_cell.length_c   1.000
_cell.angle_alpha   90.00
_cell.angle_beta   90.00
_cell.angle_gamma   90.00
#
_symmetry.space_group_name_H-M   'P 1'
#
loop_
_entity.id
_entity.type
_entity.pdbx_description
1 polymer ?
#
loop_
_entity_poly.entity_id
_entity_poly.type
_entity_poly.pdbx_seq_one_letter_code
_entity_poly.pdbx_strand_id
1 'polypeptide(L)'
;TFHSERAIEYNTNMVGGVTPDKGGMKHLNLPVFNTVAEAKKATKCNASGVFVPPPFAADAILEAVEAELDLIVCITDGIPTSDMQRVRREMRGSKTQLVGPNCPGALTPGVGKIGIIPGHICKAGRIGVVSRSGTLSYESAVQTSELGQSTIIGIGGDPVNGTNFVDALELFLDDPDTD
;
A
#
# COMPACT_ATOMS: atom_id res chain seq x y z
N THR A 1 6.48 -13.57 0.65
CA THR A 1 5.69 -14.80 0.38
C THR A 1 4.35 -14.75 1.10
N PHE A 2 4.30 -14.84 2.43
CA PHE A 2 3.04 -14.89 3.20
C PHE A 2 2.05 -13.76 2.85
N HIS A 3 2.47 -12.50 2.86
CA HIS A 3 1.57 -11.38 2.55
C HIS A 3 1.11 -11.36 1.09
N SER A 4 1.95 -11.85 0.17
CA SER A 4 1.59 -12.00 -1.24
C SER A 4 0.51 -13.08 -1.43
N GLU A 5 0.65 -14.21 -0.76
CA GLU A 5 -0.35 -15.28 -0.75
C GLU A 5 -1.69 -14.78 -0.21
N ARG A 6 -1.67 -14.08 0.95
CA ARG A 6 -2.88 -13.48 1.55
C ARG A 6 -3.53 -12.41 0.66
N ALA A 7 -2.76 -11.65 -0.12
CA ALA A 7 -3.30 -10.68 -1.05
C ALA A 7 -3.99 -11.39 -2.25
N ILE A 8 -3.35 -12.40 -2.81
CA ILE A 8 -3.93 -13.21 -3.91
C ILE A 8 -5.22 -13.90 -3.43
N GLU A 9 -5.21 -14.53 -2.26
CA GLU A 9 -6.39 -15.15 -1.67
C GLU A 9 -7.54 -14.15 -1.42
N TYR A 10 -7.21 -12.89 -1.23
CA TYR A 10 -8.17 -11.80 -1.07
C TYR A 10 -8.57 -11.14 -2.39
N ASN A 11 -8.34 -11.79 -3.52
CA ASN A 11 -8.63 -11.32 -4.88
C ASN A 11 -7.83 -10.11 -5.36
N THR A 12 -6.73 -9.73 -4.68
CA THR A 12 -5.85 -8.69 -5.21
C THR A 12 -5.25 -9.17 -6.53
N ASN A 13 -5.38 -8.35 -7.56
CA ASN A 13 -4.78 -8.64 -8.87
C ASN A 13 -3.25 -8.44 -8.80
N MET A 14 -2.57 -9.39 -8.18
CA MET A 14 -1.12 -9.38 -8.07
C MET A 14 -0.50 -9.88 -9.39
N VAL A 15 0.34 -9.06 -10.00
CA VAL A 15 0.87 -9.32 -11.36
C VAL A 15 2.35 -9.68 -11.38
N GLY A 16 3.07 -9.51 -10.27
CA GLY A 16 4.48 -9.87 -10.18
C GLY A 16 5.16 -9.39 -8.91
N GLY A 17 6.44 -9.64 -8.80
CA GLY A 17 7.32 -9.16 -7.75
C GLY A 17 8.53 -8.45 -8.33
N VAL A 18 9.15 -7.57 -7.54
CA VAL A 18 10.42 -6.91 -7.91
C VAL A 18 11.46 -7.26 -6.88
N THR A 19 12.57 -7.80 -7.34
CA THR A 19 13.75 -8.07 -6.52
C THR A 19 14.98 -7.97 -7.41
N PRO A 20 15.93 -7.07 -7.13
CA PRO A 20 17.17 -6.96 -7.88
C PRO A 20 17.87 -8.31 -7.99
N ASP A 21 18.49 -8.60 -9.14
CA ASP A 21 19.25 -9.82 -9.47
C ASP A 21 18.41 -11.12 -9.49
N LYS A 22 17.07 -11.03 -9.39
CA LYS A 22 16.15 -12.18 -9.49
C LYS A 22 15.19 -12.10 -10.64
N GLY A 23 15.39 -11.18 -11.58
CA GLY A 23 14.60 -11.06 -12.79
C GLY A 23 14.59 -12.37 -13.60
N GLY A 24 13.42 -12.71 -14.16
CA GLY A 24 13.22 -13.96 -14.90
C GLY A 24 12.83 -15.16 -14.06
N MET A 25 12.94 -15.08 -12.72
CA MET A 25 12.41 -16.12 -11.82
C MET A 25 10.88 -16.03 -11.74
N LYS A 26 10.27 -17.06 -11.17
CA LYS A 26 8.85 -17.06 -10.81
C LYS A 26 8.69 -17.27 -9.31
N HIS A 27 7.75 -16.55 -8.73
CA HIS A 27 7.32 -16.72 -7.34
C HIS A 27 5.79 -16.71 -7.27
N LEU A 28 5.16 -17.71 -6.62
CA LEU A 28 3.70 -17.91 -6.63
C LEU A 28 3.10 -17.94 -8.05
N ASN A 29 3.80 -18.55 -9.00
CA ASN A 29 3.50 -18.55 -10.44
C ASN A 29 3.50 -17.17 -11.12
N LEU A 30 3.90 -16.12 -10.42
CA LEU A 30 4.03 -14.76 -10.95
C LEU A 30 5.48 -14.46 -11.35
N PRO A 31 5.70 -13.63 -12.38
CA PRO A 31 7.04 -13.22 -12.78
C PRO A 31 7.72 -12.36 -11.72
N VAL A 32 9.04 -12.47 -11.62
CA VAL A 32 9.88 -11.57 -10.82
C VAL A 32 10.71 -10.73 -11.80
N PHE A 33 10.79 -9.43 -11.53
CA PHE A 33 11.51 -8.45 -12.32
C PHE A 33 12.68 -7.88 -11.52
N ASN A 34 13.69 -7.33 -12.19
CA ASN A 34 14.78 -6.63 -11.52
C ASN A 34 14.40 -5.23 -11.07
N THR A 35 13.51 -4.57 -11.82
CA THR A 35 13.10 -3.19 -11.56
C THR A 35 11.58 -3.01 -11.65
N VAL A 36 11.09 -1.95 -10.99
CA VAL A 36 9.67 -1.54 -11.08
C VAL A 36 9.30 -1.10 -12.50
N ALA A 37 10.22 -0.44 -13.20
CA ALA A 37 10.01 -0.03 -14.58
C ALA A 37 9.82 -1.24 -15.53
N GLU A 38 10.61 -2.31 -15.36
CA GLU A 38 10.43 -3.56 -16.11
C GLU A 38 9.07 -4.19 -15.79
N ALA A 39 8.69 -4.25 -14.51
CA ALA A 39 7.42 -4.78 -14.08
C ALA A 39 6.24 -4.00 -14.71
N LYS A 40 6.26 -2.67 -14.63
CA LYS A 40 5.23 -1.80 -15.22
C LYS A 40 5.12 -1.98 -16.73
N LYS A 41 6.25 -2.04 -17.44
CA LYS A 41 6.28 -2.25 -18.89
C LYS A 41 5.64 -3.59 -19.28
N ALA A 42 5.94 -4.65 -18.55
CA ALA A 42 5.48 -6.00 -18.83
C ALA A 42 4.02 -6.26 -18.42
N THR A 43 3.59 -5.72 -17.27
CA THR A 43 2.32 -6.10 -16.64
C THR A 43 1.28 -4.98 -16.59
N LYS A 44 1.70 -3.73 -16.86
CA LYS A 44 0.87 -2.52 -16.67
C LYS A 44 0.42 -2.31 -15.22
N CYS A 45 1.20 -2.80 -14.25
CA CYS A 45 0.89 -2.57 -12.85
C CYS A 45 0.83 -1.07 -12.54
N ASN A 46 -0.08 -0.71 -11.65
CA ASN A 46 -0.30 0.67 -11.22
C ASN A 46 -0.03 0.88 -9.72
N ALA A 47 0.21 -0.19 -8.98
CA ALA A 47 0.49 -0.11 -7.55
C ALA A 47 1.67 -0.99 -7.15
N SER A 48 2.37 -0.60 -6.07
CA SER A 48 3.46 -1.36 -5.46
C SER A 48 3.32 -1.43 -3.94
N GLY A 49 3.54 -2.62 -3.37
CA GLY A 49 3.71 -2.83 -1.94
C GLY A 49 5.18 -2.95 -1.58
N VAL A 50 5.69 -2.06 -0.73
CA VAL A 50 7.09 -2.02 -0.30
C VAL A 50 7.23 -2.72 1.06
N PHE A 51 7.98 -3.83 1.07
CA PHE A 51 8.25 -4.67 2.25
C PHE A 51 9.76 -4.84 2.50
N VAL A 52 10.59 -4.09 1.80
CA VAL A 52 12.05 -4.20 1.91
C VAL A 52 12.55 -3.67 3.26
N PRO A 53 13.73 -4.12 3.73
CA PRO A 53 14.31 -3.60 4.99
C PRO A 53 14.50 -2.08 4.98
N PRO A 54 14.44 -1.41 6.16
CA PRO A 54 14.48 0.04 6.28
C PRO A 54 15.56 0.77 5.48
N PRO A 55 16.83 0.28 5.42
CA PRO A 55 17.89 0.97 4.67
C PRO A 55 17.64 1.07 3.15
N PHE A 56 16.76 0.24 2.60
CA PHE A 56 16.47 0.17 1.17
C PHE A 56 15.08 0.70 0.81
N ALA A 57 14.25 1.01 1.81
CA ALA A 57 12.85 1.32 1.59
C ALA A 57 12.66 2.66 0.87
N ALA A 58 13.45 3.69 1.19
CA ALA A 58 13.38 4.98 0.54
C ALA A 58 13.72 4.87 -0.96
N ASP A 59 14.75 4.11 -1.31
CA ASP A 59 15.15 3.91 -2.71
C ASP A 59 14.08 3.09 -3.47
N ALA A 60 13.48 2.08 -2.84
CA ALA A 60 12.37 1.33 -3.43
C ALA A 60 11.12 2.18 -3.66
N ILE A 61 10.82 3.13 -2.76
CA ILE A 61 9.74 4.10 -2.97
C ILE A 61 10.06 5.00 -4.16
N LEU A 62 11.26 5.56 -4.21
CA LEU A 62 11.67 6.48 -5.28
C LEU A 62 11.70 5.78 -6.65
N GLU A 63 12.15 4.53 -6.72
CA GLU A 63 12.09 3.73 -7.93
C GLU A 63 10.65 3.56 -8.44
N ALA A 64 9.70 3.35 -7.54
CA ALA A 64 8.28 3.23 -7.90
C ALA A 64 7.67 4.59 -8.33
N VAL A 65 8.13 5.70 -7.75
CA VAL A 65 7.78 7.08 -8.17
C VAL A 65 8.34 7.38 -9.55
N GLU A 66 9.61 7.05 -9.81
CA GLU A 66 10.24 7.22 -11.14
C GLU A 66 9.53 6.39 -12.22
N ALA A 67 9.04 5.22 -11.85
CA ALA A 67 8.22 4.40 -12.72
C ALA A 67 6.78 4.94 -12.88
N GLU A 68 6.44 6.05 -12.24
CA GLU A 68 5.12 6.71 -12.29
C GLU A 68 3.96 5.76 -11.91
N LEU A 69 4.13 4.95 -10.88
CA LEU A 69 3.02 4.16 -10.34
C LEU A 69 1.99 5.10 -9.69
N ASP A 70 0.71 4.73 -9.77
CA ASP A 70 -0.37 5.55 -9.17
C ASP A 70 -0.33 5.46 -7.64
N LEU A 71 -0.04 4.27 -7.08
CA LEU A 71 -0.06 4.01 -5.65
C LEU A 71 1.18 3.25 -5.18
N ILE A 72 1.76 3.71 -4.07
CA ILE A 72 2.79 3.01 -3.31
C ILE A 72 2.28 2.81 -1.89
N VAL A 73 2.35 1.58 -1.39
CA VAL A 73 2.02 1.25 0.00
C VAL A 73 3.28 0.74 0.69
N CYS A 74 3.87 1.54 1.57
CA CYS A 74 5.10 1.19 2.27
C CYS A 74 4.80 0.66 3.68
N ILE A 75 4.99 -0.65 3.86
CA ILE A 75 4.73 -1.33 5.13
C ILE A 75 5.91 -1.16 6.11
N THR A 76 7.10 -1.02 5.58
CA THR A 76 8.36 -0.98 6.33
C THR A 76 8.32 0.03 7.47
N ASP A 77 8.67 -0.43 8.66
CA ASP A 77 8.91 0.37 9.86
C ASP A 77 10.41 0.67 10.02
N GLY A 78 10.75 1.75 10.73
CA GLY A 78 12.13 2.09 11.07
C GLY A 78 12.93 2.76 9.95
N ILE A 79 12.28 3.33 8.96
CA ILE A 79 12.95 4.14 7.94
C ILE A 79 13.44 5.44 8.59
N PRO A 80 14.72 5.85 8.42
CA PRO A 80 15.21 7.11 8.96
C PRO A 80 14.37 8.31 8.48
N THR A 81 14.08 9.23 9.41
CA THR A 81 13.30 10.43 9.08
C THR A 81 13.95 11.26 7.97
N SER A 82 15.28 11.33 7.91
CA SER A 82 16.02 11.99 6.83
C SER A 82 15.72 11.40 5.46
N ASP A 83 15.59 10.08 5.38
CA ASP A 83 15.31 9.37 4.14
C ASP A 83 13.87 9.62 3.69
N MET A 84 12.92 9.64 4.61
CA MET A 84 11.54 10.01 4.29
C MET A 84 11.38 11.49 3.92
N GLN A 85 12.20 12.39 4.49
CA GLN A 85 12.27 13.79 4.04
C GLN A 85 12.80 13.89 2.61
N ARG A 86 13.79 13.06 2.22
CA ARG A 86 14.27 12.94 0.84
C ARG A 86 13.14 12.47 -0.07
N VAL A 87 12.46 11.39 0.28
CA VAL A 87 11.30 10.85 -0.46
C VAL A 87 10.24 11.94 -0.68
N ARG A 88 9.82 12.62 0.37
CA ARG A 88 8.79 13.70 0.27
C ARG A 88 9.23 14.87 -0.61
N ARG A 89 10.51 15.20 -0.60
CA ARG A 89 11.06 16.27 -1.47
C ARG A 89 11.04 15.85 -2.94
N GLU A 90 11.44 14.62 -3.24
CA GLU A 90 11.53 14.11 -4.62
C GLU A 90 10.18 13.77 -5.21
N MET A 91 9.19 13.44 -4.37
CA MET A 91 7.81 13.27 -4.78
C MET A 91 7.07 14.58 -5.13
N ARG A 92 7.66 15.75 -4.90
CA ARG A 92 6.99 17.01 -5.20
C ARG A 92 6.65 17.11 -6.69
N GLY A 93 5.36 17.31 -6.98
CA GLY A 93 4.85 17.36 -8.35
C GLY A 93 4.58 16.00 -9.00
N SER A 94 4.91 14.89 -8.34
CA SER A 94 4.47 13.56 -8.77
C SER A 94 2.97 13.39 -8.52
N LYS A 95 2.32 12.58 -9.36
CA LYS A 95 0.93 12.15 -9.18
C LYS A 95 0.82 10.89 -8.33
N THR A 96 1.95 10.25 -8.01
CA THR A 96 1.99 9.03 -7.21
C THR A 96 1.52 9.30 -5.78
N GLN A 97 0.57 8.51 -5.31
CA GLN A 97 0.15 8.50 -3.91
C GLN A 97 1.04 7.55 -3.10
N LEU A 98 1.48 7.98 -1.92
CA LEU A 98 2.26 7.15 -1.00
C LEU A 98 1.47 6.97 0.30
N VAL A 99 1.14 5.73 0.65
CA VAL A 99 0.57 5.33 1.94
C VAL A 99 1.66 4.72 2.81
N GLY A 100 1.80 5.20 4.03
CA GLY A 100 2.91 4.83 4.92
C GLY A 100 4.06 5.86 4.90
N PRO A 101 5.23 5.49 5.43
CA PRO A 101 5.68 4.17 5.89
C PRO A 101 5.09 3.76 7.25
N ASN A 102 5.56 2.61 7.77
CA ASN A 102 5.12 2.06 9.06
C ASN A 102 3.59 1.96 9.14
N CYS A 103 2.99 1.31 8.17
CA CYS A 103 1.55 1.23 8.02
C CYS A 103 1.08 -0.22 7.78
N PRO A 104 -0.19 -0.53 8.09
CA PRO A 104 -0.76 -1.84 7.80
C PRO A 104 -1.20 -1.98 6.34
N GLY A 105 -1.22 -0.89 5.56
CA GLY A 105 -1.63 -0.87 4.18
C GLY A 105 -3.04 -0.33 3.94
N ALA A 106 -3.61 -0.71 2.81
CA ALA A 106 -4.97 -0.36 2.41
C ALA A 106 -5.75 -1.62 2.00
N LEU A 107 -7.06 -1.60 2.26
CA LEU A 107 -7.97 -2.70 1.93
C LEU A 107 -9.34 -2.15 1.57
N THR A 108 -9.87 -2.56 0.40
CA THR A 108 -11.25 -2.35 -0.01
C THR A 108 -11.95 -3.70 -0.03
N PRO A 109 -12.93 -3.95 0.88
CA PRO A 109 -13.57 -5.25 1.00
C PRO A 109 -14.23 -5.70 -0.31
N GLY A 110 -13.97 -6.96 -0.69
CA GLY A 110 -14.47 -7.52 -1.94
C GLY A 110 -13.68 -7.16 -3.20
N VAL A 111 -12.79 -6.18 -3.13
CA VAL A 111 -11.97 -5.71 -4.26
C VAL A 111 -10.53 -6.18 -4.15
N GLY A 112 -9.86 -5.88 -3.03
CA GLY A 112 -8.46 -6.25 -2.85
C GLY A 112 -7.80 -5.58 -1.66
N LYS A 113 -6.54 -5.96 -1.43
CA LYS A 113 -5.71 -5.35 -0.39
C LYS A 113 -4.26 -5.26 -0.79
N ILE A 114 -3.58 -4.21 -0.32
CA ILE A 114 -2.13 -4.08 -0.37
C ILE A 114 -1.65 -3.86 1.06
N GLY A 115 -0.89 -4.80 1.60
CA GLY A 115 -0.36 -4.74 2.96
C GLY A 115 -0.76 -5.92 3.83
N ILE A 116 -0.83 -5.67 5.14
CA ILE A 116 -0.94 -6.72 6.16
C ILE A 116 -2.31 -6.76 6.85
N ILE A 117 -3.25 -5.88 6.52
CA ILE A 117 -4.60 -5.86 7.10
C ILE A 117 -5.25 -7.24 6.93
N PRO A 118 -5.78 -7.87 8.01
CA PRO A 118 -6.44 -9.16 7.92
C PRO A 118 -7.79 -9.05 7.20
N GLY A 119 -7.89 -9.62 6.00
CA GLY A 119 -9.11 -9.48 5.18
C GLY A 119 -10.37 -10.08 5.80
N HIS A 120 -10.22 -11.11 6.66
CA HIS A 120 -11.36 -11.80 7.27
C HIS A 120 -12.13 -10.98 8.32
N ILE A 121 -11.55 -9.89 8.84
CA ILE A 121 -12.22 -8.98 9.78
C ILE A 121 -12.99 -7.87 9.09
N CYS A 122 -12.87 -7.74 7.76
CA CYS A 122 -13.45 -6.66 6.98
C CYS A 122 -14.66 -7.16 6.18
N LYS A 123 -15.70 -6.37 6.12
CA LYS A 123 -16.90 -6.62 5.31
C LYS A 123 -17.17 -5.43 4.40
N ALA A 124 -17.68 -5.69 3.21
CA ALA A 124 -18.11 -4.63 2.30
C ALA A 124 -19.28 -3.83 2.89
N GLY A 125 -19.20 -2.52 2.80
CA GLY A 125 -20.18 -1.58 3.31
C GLY A 125 -19.76 -0.15 2.97
N ARG A 126 -20.14 0.82 3.80
CA ARG A 126 -20.03 2.23 3.45
C ARG A 126 -19.13 3.06 4.40
N ILE A 127 -18.56 2.45 5.43
CA ILE A 127 -17.75 3.18 6.41
C ILE A 127 -16.30 3.30 5.92
N GLY A 128 -15.85 4.52 5.64
CA GLY A 128 -14.43 4.82 5.43
C GLY A 128 -13.66 4.79 6.75
N VAL A 129 -12.52 4.10 6.79
CA VAL A 129 -11.66 4.04 7.98
C VAL A 129 -10.28 4.55 7.64
N VAL A 130 -9.81 5.58 8.34
CA VAL A 130 -8.43 6.05 8.27
C VAL A 130 -7.81 6.09 9.65
N SER A 131 -6.60 5.53 9.79
CA SER A 131 -5.89 5.46 11.07
C SER A 131 -4.38 5.51 10.91
N ARG A 132 -3.68 6.10 11.87
CA ARG A 132 -2.23 5.97 11.99
C ARG A 132 -1.81 4.68 12.68
N SER A 133 -2.70 4.10 13.47
CA SER A 133 -2.44 2.89 14.23
C SER A 133 -2.93 1.65 13.48
N GLY A 134 -2.06 0.67 13.26
CA GLY A 134 -2.42 -0.62 12.68
C GLY A 134 -3.47 -1.35 13.55
N THR A 135 -3.23 -1.43 14.85
CA THR A 135 -4.13 -2.12 15.79
C THR A 135 -5.51 -1.47 15.85
N LEU A 136 -5.57 -0.12 15.91
CA LEU A 136 -6.86 0.59 15.93
C LEU A 136 -7.59 0.48 14.60
N SER A 137 -6.89 0.35 13.47
CA SER A 137 -7.53 0.06 12.18
C SER A 137 -8.28 -1.27 12.23
N TYR A 138 -7.67 -2.30 12.84
CA TYR A 138 -8.30 -3.63 12.96
C TYR A 138 -9.48 -3.61 13.92
N GLU A 139 -9.34 -2.95 15.05
CA GLU A 139 -10.42 -2.77 16.03
C GLU A 139 -11.61 -2.02 15.40
N SER A 140 -11.35 -0.94 14.68
CA SER A 140 -12.39 -0.19 13.96
C SER A 140 -13.10 -1.07 12.92
N ALA A 141 -12.37 -1.89 12.18
CA ALA A 141 -12.96 -2.80 11.21
C ALA A 141 -13.91 -3.82 11.85
N VAL A 142 -13.51 -4.37 13.02
CA VAL A 142 -14.36 -5.32 13.78
C VAL A 142 -15.61 -4.63 14.32
N GLN A 143 -15.45 -3.45 14.94
CA GLN A 143 -16.57 -2.71 15.55
C GLN A 143 -17.57 -2.18 14.52
N THR A 144 -17.12 -1.87 13.31
CA THR A 144 -18.00 -1.41 12.22
C THR A 144 -18.48 -2.54 11.31
N SER A 145 -18.25 -3.80 11.68
CA SER A 145 -18.54 -4.97 10.82
C SER A 145 -20.02 -5.15 10.47
N GLU A 146 -20.95 -4.63 11.28
CA GLU A 146 -22.39 -4.67 10.97
C GLU A 146 -22.77 -3.72 9.82
N LEU A 147 -22.12 -2.55 9.75
CA LEU A 147 -22.32 -1.57 8.68
C LEU A 147 -21.41 -1.85 7.47
N GLY A 148 -20.28 -2.49 7.72
CA GLY A 148 -19.25 -2.77 6.74
C GLY A 148 -18.41 -1.55 6.34
N GLN A 149 -17.28 -1.79 5.70
CA GLN A 149 -16.33 -0.75 5.30
C GLN A 149 -16.33 -0.57 3.77
N SER A 150 -16.27 0.68 3.31
CA SER A 150 -15.94 1.01 1.93
C SER A 150 -14.46 0.76 1.67
N THR A 151 -13.61 1.43 2.42
CA THR A 151 -12.14 1.26 2.35
C THR A 151 -11.51 1.54 3.72
N ILE A 152 -10.47 0.79 4.04
CA ILE A 152 -9.63 0.99 5.21
C ILE A 152 -8.25 1.45 4.75
N ILE A 153 -7.79 2.59 5.25
CA ILE A 153 -6.47 3.16 4.94
C ILE A 153 -5.68 3.32 6.23
N GLY A 154 -4.63 2.53 6.38
CA GLY A 154 -3.64 2.75 7.43
C GLY A 154 -2.57 3.69 6.93
N ILE A 155 -2.54 4.94 7.40
CA ILE A 155 -1.59 5.96 6.90
C ILE A 155 -0.22 5.92 7.59
N GLY A 156 -0.08 5.10 8.62
CA GLY A 156 1.19 4.86 9.30
C GLY A 156 1.51 5.77 10.47
N GLY A 157 2.37 5.25 11.35
CA GLY A 157 2.76 5.89 12.62
C GLY A 157 3.91 6.88 12.51
N ASP A 158 4.66 6.87 11.42
CA ASP A 158 5.88 7.68 11.28
C ASP A 158 5.62 9.19 11.27
N PRO A 159 6.59 10.00 11.75
CA PRO A 159 6.44 11.45 11.77
C PRO A 159 6.41 12.08 10.38
N VAL A 160 7.05 11.44 9.38
CA VAL A 160 7.05 11.87 7.98
C VAL A 160 6.42 10.77 7.13
N ASN A 161 5.14 10.89 6.88
CA ASN A 161 4.38 9.96 6.03
C ASN A 161 4.06 10.55 4.65
N GLY A 162 3.56 9.71 3.76
CA GLY A 162 3.07 10.10 2.45
C GLY A 162 1.71 10.78 2.54
N THR A 163 0.66 9.97 2.66
CA THR A 163 -0.73 10.40 2.83
C THR A 163 -0.98 10.79 4.28
N ASN A 164 -1.64 11.90 4.52
CA ASN A 164 -2.10 12.34 5.84
C ASN A 164 -3.63 12.17 5.99
N PHE A 165 -4.19 12.56 7.14
CA PHE A 165 -5.63 12.45 7.39
C PHE A 165 -6.48 13.28 6.44
N VAL A 166 -6.04 14.48 6.08
CA VAL A 166 -6.79 15.37 5.18
C VAL A 166 -6.84 14.74 3.80
N ASP A 167 -5.68 14.29 3.27
CA ASP A 167 -5.60 13.62 1.98
C ASP A 167 -6.54 12.40 1.91
N ALA A 168 -6.58 11.58 2.98
CA ALA A 168 -7.43 10.39 3.03
C ALA A 168 -8.93 10.74 3.14
N LEU A 169 -9.27 11.78 3.90
CA LEU A 169 -10.65 12.25 4.02
C LEU A 169 -11.17 12.86 2.71
N GLU A 170 -10.33 13.58 1.97
CA GLU A 170 -10.67 14.09 0.65
C GLU A 170 -10.99 12.94 -0.33
N LEU A 171 -10.20 11.86 -0.30
CA LEU A 171 -10.49 10.65 -1.09
C LEU A 171 -11.84 10.01 -0.69
N PHE A 172 -12.18 9.97 0.59
CA PHE A 172 -13.46 9.44 1.04
C PHE A 172 -14.65 10.33 0.66
N LEU A 173 -14.47 11.66 0.65
CA LEU A 173 -15.52 12.59 0.21
C LEU A 173 -15.84 12.45 -1.28
N ASP A 174 -14.85 12.08 -2.09
CA ASP A 174 -15.01 11.87 -3.53
C ASP A 174 -15.46 10.44 -3.88
N ASP A 175 -15.45 9.52 -2.90
CA ASP A 175 -15.82 8.12 -3.09
C ASP A 175 -17.34 7.92 -2.93
N PRO A 176 -18.09 7.56 -4.00
CA PRO A 176 -19.53 7.34 -3.92
C PRO A 176 -19.93 6.15 -3.05
N ASP A 177 -18.99 5.26 -2.73
CA ASP A 177 -19.22 4.09 -1.88
C ASP A 177 -18.97 4.38 -0.39
N THR A 178 -18.55 5.60 -0.04
CA THR A 178 -18.30 6.03 1.35
C THR A 178 -19.36 7.02 1.83
N ASP A 179 -19.91 6.78 3.05
CA ASP A 179 -20.85 7.69 3.75
C ASP A 179 -20.14 8.55 4.80
#